data_4e1dfd29b7eaefa4d619aaffb0c443d7
#
_entry.id   4e1dfd29b7eaefa4d619aaffb0c443d7
#
_cell.length_a   1.000
_cell.length_b   1.000
_cell.length_c   1.000
_cell.angle_alpha   90.00
_cell.angle_beta   90.00
_cell.angle_gamma   90.00
#
_symmetry.space_group_name_H-M   'P 1'
#
loop_
_entity.id
_entity.type
_entity.pdbx_description
1 polymer ?
#
loop_
_entity_poly.entity_id
_entity_poly.type
_entity_poly.pdbx_seq_one_letter_code
_entity_poly.pdbx_strand_id
1 'polypeptide(L)'
;MLRSIYLLSFLLLQSLFAFAGNVKENVPSSFDLYVCIGQSNMAGRATLTPEVMDTLQNVYLLNDKGNFEPAVNPLNRYSTVRKDLSMQRLGPAYGFAKEMARQTKRPVGLVVNTRGGPS
;
A
#
# COMPACT_ATOMS: atom_id res chain seq x y z
N MET A 1 -4.72 -47.37 21.32
CA MET A 1 -5.29 -46.13 21.85
C MET A 1 -4.36 -44.92 21.71
N LEU A 2 -3.13 -44.99 22.12
CA LEU A 2 -2.16 -43.88 21.99
C LEU A 2 -1.86 -43.47 20.52
N ARG A 3 -1.78 -44.44 19.61
CA ARG A 3 -1.51 -44.16 18.18
C ARG A 3 -2.66 -43.37 17.49
N SER A 4 -3.90 -43.55 17.90
CA SER A 4 -5.06 -42.86 17.35
C SER A 4 -5.13 -41.40 17.79
N ILE A 5 -4.66 -41.09 19.00
CA ILE A 5 -4.65 -39.73 19.57
C ILE A 5 -3.57 -38.88 18.87
N TYR A 6 -2.42 -39.45 18.55
CA TYR A 6 -1.35 -38.74 17.81
C TYR A 6 -1.73 -38.46 16.33
N LEU A 7 -2.45 -39.38 15.69
CA LEU A 7 -2.97 -39.17 14.34
C LEU A 7 -4.02 -38.04 14.29
N LEU A 8 -4.89 -37.96 15.28
CA LEU A 8 -5.93 -36.92 15.36
C LEU A 8 -5.32 -35.54 15.65
N SER A 9 -4.32 -35.44 16.51
CA SER A 9 -3.62 -34.19 16.80
C SER A 9 -2.77 -33.71 15.63
N PHE A 10 -2.21 -34.61 14.84
CA PHE A 10 -1.45 -34.27 13.64
C PHE A 10 -2.36 -33.73 12.51
N LEU A 11 -3.55 -34.32 12.34
CA LEU A 11 -4.56 -33.84 11.39
C LEU A 11 -5.13 -32.48 11.78
N LEU A 12 -5.36 -32.22 13.08
CA LEU A 12 -5.78 -30.92 13.58
C LEU A 12 -4.72 -29.83 13.39
N LEU A 13 -3.43 -30.17 13.54
CA LEU A 13 -2.34 -29.23 13.31
C LEU A 13 -2.19 -28.86 11.83
N GLN A 14 -2.43 -29.82 10.93
CA GLN A 14 -2.39 -29.55 9.49
C GLN A 14 -3.58 -28.67 9.03
N SER A 15 -4.74 -28.77 9.64
CA SER A 15 -5.88 -27.93 9.33
C SER A 15 -5.68 -26.46 9.75
N LEU A 16 -4.93 -26.24 10.84
CA LEU A 16 -4.54 -24.90 11.28
C LEU A 16 -3.51 -24.24 10.34
N PHE A 17 -2.59 -25.02 9.76
CA PHE A 17 -1.62 -24.52 8.78
C PHE A 17 -2.26 -24.18 7.42
N ALA A 18 -3.29 -24.90 7.01
CA ALA A 18 -4.00 -24.62 5.75
C ALA A 18 -4.83 -23.33 5.80
N PHE A 19 -5.20 -22.86 7.00
CA PHE A 19 -5.96 -21.61 7.18
C PHE A 19 -5.07 -20.34 7.19
N ALA A 20 -3.75 -20.49 7.39
CA ALA A 20 -2.79 -19.38 7.35
C ALA A 20 -2.28 -19.05 5.93
N GLY A 21 -2.73 -19.79 4.90
CA GLY A 21 -2.30 -19.62 3.53
C GLY A 21 -3.15 -18.64 2.74
N ASN A 22 -2.55 -17.51 2.36
CA ASN A 22 -3.00 -16.56 1.36
C ASN A 22 -4.26 -15.77 1.69
N VAL A 23 -4.14 -14.83 2.61
CA VAL A 23 -4.90 -13.58 2.46
C VAL A 23 -4.31 -12.87 1.24
N LYS A 24 -4.77 -13.20 0.04
CA LYS A 24 -4.63 -12.30 -1.11
C LYS A 24 -5.32 -11.03 -0.70
N GLU A 25 -4.55 -9.97 -0.47
CA GLU A 25 -5.12 -8.64 -0.38
C GLU A 25 -5.99 -8.45 -1.63
N ASN A 26 -7.31 -8.39 -1.42
CA ASN A 26 -8.25 -8.23 -2.51
C ASN A 26 -8.14 -6.81 -3.04
N VAL A 27 -7.25 -6.63 -4.00
CA VAL A 27 -7.19 -5.39 -4.77
C VAL A 27 -8.47 -5.32 -5.61
N PRO A 28 -9.25 -4.24 -5.51
CA PRO A 28 -10.47 -4.08 -6.27
C PRO A 28 -10.22 -4.17 -7.78
N SER A 29 -11.22 -4.59 -8.53
CA SER A 29 -11.17 -4.64 -10.00
C SER A 29 -11.37 -3.27 -10.67
N SER A 30 -11.85 -2.28 -9.92
CA SER A 30 -12.07 -0.91 -10.42
C SER A 30 -11.74 0.12 -9.36
N PHE A 31 -11.23 1.26 -9.80
CA PHE A 31 -10.85 2.40 -8.95
C PHE A 31 -11.36 3.70 -9.55
N ASP A 32 -11.54 4.71 -8.69
CA ASP A 32 -11.44 6.08 -9.13
C ASP A 32 -9.94 6.42 -9.24
N LEU A 33 -9.44 6.56 -10.46
CA LEU A 33 -8.03 6.70 -10.72
C LEU A 33 -7.61 8.17 -10.72
N TYR A 34 -6.60 8.48 -9.93
CA TYR A 34 -5.99 9.81 -9.87
C TYR A 34 -4.50 9.75 -10.19
N VAL A 35 -4.07 10.67 -11.05
CA VAL A 35 -2.66 10.81 -11.44
C VAL A 35 -2.07 12.02 -10.73
N CYS A 36 -1.11 11.76 -9.84
CA CYS A 36 -0.42 12.79 -9.08
C CYS A 36 0.90 13.11 -9.78
N ILE A 37 0.96 14.26 -10.43
CA ILE A 37 2.12 14.72 -11.19
C ILE A 37 2.63 16.02 -10.58
N GLY A 38 3.93 16.19 -10.54
CA GLY A 38 4.51 17.44 -10.07
C GLY A 38 5.99 17.34 -9.75
N GLN A 39 6.49 18.42 -9.18
CA GLN A 39 7.89 18.55 -8.76
C GLN A 39 8.03 18.29 -7.25
N SER A 40 8.98 18.94 -6.63
CA SER A 40 9.41 18.70 -5.24
C SER A 40 8.29 18.74 -4.21
N ASN A 41 7.32 19.64 -4.34
CA ASN A 41 6.22 19.74 -3.38
C ASN A 41 5.27 18.53 -3.50
N MET A 42 4.98 18.08 -4.71
CA MET A 42 4.17 16.89 -4.94
C MET A 42 4.93 15.61 -4.56
N ALA A 43 6.25 15.58 -4.75
CA ALA A 43 7.10 14.49 -4.29
C ALA A 43 7.12 14.35 -2.76
N GLY A 44 6.85 15.43 -2.07
CA GLY A 44 6.76 15.48 -0.61
C GLY A 44 8.01 16.04 0.04
N ARG A 45 7.77 16.91 1.02
CA ARG A 45 8.82 17.57 1.81
C ARG A 45 8.59 17.44 3.31
N ALA A 46 7.37 17.12 3.72
CA ALA A 46 7.04 16.95 5.14
C ALA A 46 7.62 15.64 5.70
N THR A 47 7.91 15.65 6.98
CA THR A 47 8.43 14.49 7.68
C THR A 47 7.38 13.37 7.75
N LEU A 48 7.80 12.14 7.53
CA LEU A 48 6.98 10.98 7.80
C LEU A 48 6.99 10.69 9.29
N THR A 49 5.85 10.87 9.94
CA THR A 49 5.64 10.54 11.36
C THR A 49 4.93 9.18 11.48
N PRO A 50 4.98 8.52 12.65
CA PRO A 50 4.31 7.24 12.83
C PRO A 50 2.83 7.25 12.47
N GLU A 51 2.14 8.36 12.70
CA GLU A 51 0.69 8.52 12.44
C GLU A 51 0.31 8.44 10.96
N VAL A 52 1.26 8.68 10.06
CA VAL A 52 1.02 8.64 8.61
C VAL A 52 1.62 7.41 7.94
N MET A 53 2.13 6.45 8.70
CA MET A 53 2.78 5.24 8.17
C MET A 53 1.85 4.05 8.03
N ASP A 54 0.64 4.13 8.55
CA ASP A 54 -0.34 3.08 8.39
C ASP A 54 -0.82 2.95 6.95
N THR A 55 -1.23 1.75 6.59
CA THR A 55 -1.85 1.48 5.29
C THR A 55 -3.13 2.30 5.14
N LEU A 56 -3.25 3.04 4.04
CA LEU A 56 -4.44 3.81 3.75
C LEU A 56 -5.62 2.89 3.41
N GLN A 57 -6.75 3.12 4.07
CA GLN A 57 -7.95 2.36 3.80
C GLN A 57 -8.53 2.74 2.43
N ASN A 58 -8.78 1.72 1.63
CA ASN A 58 -9.43 1.85 0.33
C ASN A 58 -8.65 2.74 -0.67
N VAL A 59 -7.34 2.83 -0.49
CA VAL A 59 -6.41 3.53 -1.38
C VAL A 59 -5.33 2.57 -1.85
N TYR A 60 -5.07 2.57 -3.13
CA TYR A 60 -4.13 1.67 -3.79
C TYR A 60 -3.13 2.46 -4.62
N LEU A 61 -1.88 2.06 -4.61
CA LEU A 61 -0.79 2.70 -5.31
C LEU A 61 -0.30 1.81 -6.45
N LEU A 62 -0.13 2.38 -7.64
CA LEU A 62 0.50 1.67 -8.75
C LEU A 62 1.99 1.51 -8.48
N ASN A 63 2.47 0.28 -8.47
CA ASN A 63 3.87 -0.03 -8.25
C ASN A 63 4.69 -0.07 -9.55
N ASP A 64 5.98 -0.29 -9.42
CA ASP A 64 6.93 -0.35 -10.55
C ASP A 64 6.79 -1.61 -11.43
N LYS A 65 5.97 -2.57 -11.00
CA LYS A 65 5.64 -3.78 -11.77
C LYS A 65 4.33 -3.66 -12.55
N GLY A 66 3.66 -2.50 -12.47
CA GLY A 66 2.38 -2.26 -13.13
C GLY A 66 1.17 -2.83 -12.40
N ASN A 67 1.31 -3.16 -11.11
CA ASN A 67 0.21 -3.66 -10.29
C ASN A 67 -0.18 -2.64 -9.23
N PHE A 68 -1.46 -2.63 -8.86
CA PHE A 68 -1.90 -1.88 -7.70
C PHE A 68 -1.67 -2.66 -6.42
N GLU A 69 -1.22 -1.96 -5.39
CA GLU A 69 -0.99 -2.48 -4.05
C GLU A 69 -1.58 -1.54 -3.00
N PRO A 70 -1.91 -1.99 -1.79
CA PRO A 70 -2.35 -1.10 -0.73
C PRO A 70 -1.37 0.05 -0.50
N ALA A 71 -1.89 1.27 -0.44
CA ALA A 71 -1.06 2.47 -0.38
C ALA A 71 -0.48 2.68 1.03
N VAL A 72 0.83 2.77 1.10
CA VAL A 72 1.60 3.09 2.31
C VAL A 72 2.60 4.18 1.97
N ASN A 73 2.77 5.15 2.87
CA ASN A 73 3.80 6.18 2.69
C ASN A 73 5.23 5.58 2.66
N PRO A 74 6.14 6.17 1.93
CA PRO A 74 6.00 7.32 1.03
C PRO A 74 5.32 6.94 -0.28
N LEU A 75 4.30 7.68 -0.69
CA LEU A 75 3.52 7.38 -1.91
C LEU A 75 4.29 7.60 -3.21
N ASN A 76 5.36 8.38 -3.17
CA ASN A 76 6.24 8.61 -4.32
C ASN A 76 7.39 7.60 -4.45
N ARG A 77 7.32 6.48 -3.72
CA ARG A 77 8.40 5.46 -3.68
C ARG A 77 8.78 4.89 -5.05
N TYR A 78 7.86 4.88 -5.97
CA TYR A 78 8.07 4.38 -7.34
C TYR A 78 8.39 5.47 -8.35
N SER A 79 8.50 6.72 -7.92
CA SER A 79 8.97 7.81 -8.77
C SER A 79 10.44 7.61 -9.13
N THR A 80 10.75 7.76 -10.39
CA THR A 80 12.00 7.25 -11.01
C THR A 80 13.28 7.91 -10.56
N VAL A 81 13.23 9.08 -9.95
CA VAL A 81 14.41 9.90 -9.69
C VAL A 81 15.06 9.64 -8.33
N ARG A 82 14.28 9.25 -7.34
CA ARG A 82 14.78 8.97 -5.99
C ARG A 82 14.49 7.53 -5.63
N LYS A 83 15.50 6.70 -5.71
CA LYS A 83 15.40 5.28 -5.38
C LYS A 83 15.62 5.00 -3.89
N ASP A 84 16.21 5.92 -3.16
CA ASP A 84 16.42 5.79 -1.73
C ASP A 84 15.18 6.25 -0.97
N LEU A 85 14.52 5.33 -0.28
CA LEU A 85 13.31 5.60 0.51
C LEU A 85 13.56 6.59 1.66
N SER A 86 14.80 6.72 2.13
CA SER A 86 15.14 7.72 3.16
C SER A 86 14.95 9.16 2.68
N MET A 87 15.01 9.38 1.36
CA MET A 87 14.79 10.68 0.73
C MET A 87 13.34 10.94 0.35
N GLN A 88 12.48 9.95 0.47
CA GLN A 88 11.05 10.07 0.20
C GLN A 88 10.35 10.67 1.41
N ARG A 89 9.41 11.54 1.17
CA ARG A 89 8.73 12.28 2.22
C ARG A 89 7.22 12.32 2.01
N LEU A 90 6.52 12.87 3.00
CA LEU A 90 5.08 13.05 2.93
C LEU A 90 4.74 14.17 1.94
N GLY A 91 3.87 13.87 1.01
CA GLY A 91 3.36 14.82 0.00
C GLY A 91 1.85 14.95 0.04
N PRO A 92 1.28 15.88 -0.74
CA PRO A 92 -0.15 16.18 -0.73
C PRO A 92 -1.03 15.04 -1.25
N ALA A 93 -0.50 14.10 -2.02
CA ALA A 93 -1.24 12.93 -2.49
C ALA A 93 -1.83 12.10 -1.34
N TYR A 94 -1.16 12.04 -0.19
CA TYR A 94 -1.62 11.32 0.98
C TYR A 94 -2.95 11.85 1.50
N GLY A 95 -3.00 13.13 1.87
CA GLY A 95 -4.20 13.77 2.39
C GLY A 95 -5.35 13.78 1.37
N PHE A 96 -5.01 14.04 0.12
CA PHE A 96 -5.97 14.01 -0.98
C PHE A 96 -6.63 12.62 -1.12
N ALA A 97 -5.85 11.58 -1.25
CA ALA A 97 -6.37 10.23 -1.47
C ALA A 97 -7.17 9.71 -0.27
N LYS A 98 -6.66 9.96 0.93
CA LYS A 98 -7.35 9.61 2.18
C LYS A 98 -8.74 10.25 2.26
N GLU A 99 -8.82 11.53 1.94
CA GLU A 99 -10.09 12.27 1.99
C GLU A 99 -11.04 11.86 0.86
N MET A 100 -10.54 11.64 -0.35
CA MET A 100 -11.35 11.18 -1.46
C MET A 100 -11.97 9.80 -1.18
N ALA A 101 -11.18 8.85 -0.70
CA ALA A 101 -11.69 7.53 -0.35
C ALA A 101 -12.74 7.60 0.78
N ARG A 102 -12.52 8.47 1.76
CA ARG A 102 -13.47 8.69 2.87
C ARG A 102 -14.80 9.29 2.41
N GLN A 103 -14.75 10.29 1.53
CA GLN A 103 -15.95 10.99 1.06
C GLN A 103 -16.73 10.19 0.04
N THR A 104 -16.06 9.63 -0.94
CA THR A 104 -16.73 8.91 -2.03
C THR A 104 -17.12 7.47 -1.65
N LYS A 105 -16.46 6.89 -0.63
CA LYS A 105 -16.57 5.48 -0.25
C LYS A 105 -16.25 4.51 -1.40
N ARG A 106 -15.48 4.97 -2.37
CA ARG A 106 -15.05 4.20 -3.52
C ARG A 106 -13.55 3.95 -3.44
N PRO A 107 -13.06 2.83 -3.99
CA PRO A 107 -11.63 2.58 -4.07
C PRO A 107 -10.92 3.67 -4.88
N VAL A 108 -9.82 4.16 -4.35
CA VAL A 108 -8.97 5.17 -4.99
C VAL A 108 -7.70 4.50 -5.48
N GLY A 109 -7.42 4.60 -6.77
CA GLY A 109 -6.16 4.20 -7.36
C GLY A 109 -5.27 5.42 -7.60
N LEU A 110 -4.02 5.36 -7.16
CA LEU A 110 -3.04 6.42 -7.33
C LEU A 110 -1.94 6.01 -8.30
N VAL A 111 -1.69 6.87 -9.27
CA VAL A 111 -0.45 6.86 -10.06
C VAL A 111 0.35 8.09 -9.63
N VAL A 112 1.48 7.89 -8.96
CA VAL A 112 2.30 8.99 -8.46
C VAL A 112 3.58 9.06 -9.30
N ASN A 113 3.70 10.13 -10.08
CA ASN A 113 4.87 10.40 -10.91
C ASN A 113 5.38 11.80 -10.61
N THR A 114 6.24 11.88 -9.61
CA THR A 114 6.76 13.13 -9.12
C THR A 114 8.29 13.18 -9.25
N ARG A 115 8.78 14.30 -9.69
CA ARG A 115 10.21 14.53 -9.85
C ARG A 115 10.66 15.71 -9.00
N GLY A 116 11.54 15.46 -8.05
CA GLY A 116 12.23 16.54 -7.35
C GLY A 116 13.04 17.37 -8.34
N GLY A 117 13.04 18.68 -8.16
CA GLY A 117 13.91 19.55 -8.94
C GLY A 117 15.41 19.20 -8.76
N PRO A 118 16.28 19.67 -9.64
CA PRO A 118 17.72 19.50 -9.45
C PRO A 118 18.14 20.13 -8.12
N SER A 119 18.91 19.38 -7.36
CA SER A 119 19.55 19.84 -6.12
C SER A 119 20.80 20.66 -6.48
#